data_1bee0534a999e3ebfe648bcbf761655b
#
_entry.id   1bee0534a999e3ebfe648bcbf761655b
#
_cell.length_a   1.000
_cell.length_b   1.000
_cell.length_c   1.000
_cell.angle_alpha   90.00
_cell.angle_beta   90.00
_cell.angle_gamma   90.00
#
_symmetry.space_group_name_H-M   'P 1'
#
loop_
_entity.id
_entity.type
_entity.pdbx_description
1 polymer ?
#
loop_
_entity_poly.entity_id
_entity_poly.type
_entity_poly.pdbx_seq_one_letter_code
_entity_poly.pdbx_strand_id
1 'polypeptide(L)'
;MQDDREDKAGVQDADNCLCRLKDIVKWYPPDRLVLDQFSLEIGRGERVMIRGNAGSGRTTLIRILDQKIKPNEGTLLCRGSIAAIYETTGILESMTLREQIALPLLCQGYSRREAMDHALEWLKKIGEEIREYHKEDRITAYDRALIAVGQAVLQNPDLIAADTFMTDLNRAEQARILKILDEASKDRACLLMADEIPCGFPCDRILELRKPMDRQPADNMSWT
;
A
#
# COMPACT_ATOMS: atom_id res chain seq x y z
N MET A 1 -1.05 -11.50 -45.04
CA MET A 1 -1.64 -12.34 -43.99
C MET A 1 -0.66 -12.45 -42.84
N GLN A 2 -0.29 -11.29 -42.26
CA GLN A 2 0.77 -11.17 -41.22
C GLN A 2 0.55 -9.99 -40.26
N ASP A 3 -0.71 -9.53 -40.09
CA ASP A 3 -0.95 -8.30 -39.31
C ASP A 3 -2.00 -8.47 -38.17
N ASP A 4 -2.50 -9.70 -37.92
CA ASP A 4 -3.56 -9.94 -36.92
C ASP A 4 -3.07 -10.51 -35.59
N ARG A 5 -1.74 -10.59 -35.33
CA ARG A 5 -1.20 -11.19 -34.10
C ARG A 5 -0.74 -10.17 -33.06
N GLU A 6 -0.47 -8.94 -33.44
CA GLU A 6 -0.01 -7.89 -32.49
C GLU A 6 -1.17 -7.24 -31.73
N ASP A 7 -2.36 -7.14 -32.32
CA ASP A 7 -3.52 -6.52 -31.65
C ASP A 7 -4.15 -7.39 -30.55
N LYS A 8 -3.96 -8.71 -30.57
CA LYS A 8 -4.54 -9.59 -29.52
C LYS A 8 -3.73 -9.64 -28.23
N ALA A 9 -2.44 -9.37 -28.27
CA ALA A 9 -1.61 -9.29 -27.06
C ALA A 9 -1.92 -8.01 -26.26
N GLY A 10 -2.17 -6.89 -26.91
CA GLY A 10 -2.52 -5.62 -26.24
C GLY A 10 -3.89 -5.58 -25.58
N VAL A 11 -4.85 -6.39 -26.04
CA VAL A 11 -6.21 -6.44 -25.47
C VAL A 11 -6.28 -7.35 -24.24
N GLN A 12 -5.51 -8.45 -24.19
CA GLN A 12 -5.44 -9.32 -23.02
C GLN A 12 -4.71 -8.70 -21.83
N ASP A 13 -3.70 -7.85 -22.08
CA ASP A 13 -3.00 -7.09 -21.02
C ASP A 13 -3.87 -5.99 -20.40
N ALA A 14 -4.78 -5.39 -21.17
CA ALA A 14 -5.70 -4.35 -20.68
C ALA A 14 -6.71 -4.88 -19.65
N ASP A 15 -7.15 -6.15 -19.77
CA ASP A 15 -8.14 -6.77 -18.87
C ASP A 15 -7.50 -7.24 -17.54
N ASN A 16 -6.21 -7.54 -17.51
CA ASN A 16 -5.51 -7.95 -16.29
C ASN A 16 -4.95 -6.77 -15.47
N CYS A 17 -4.94 -5.56 -16.00
CA CYS A 17 -4.45 -4.38 -15.32
C CYS A 17 -5.42 -3.93 -14.22
N LEU A 18 -4.99 -4.03 -12.95
CA LEU A 18 -5.74 -3.55 -11.79
C LEU A 18 -5.57 -2.05 -11.59
N CYS A 19 -4.34 -1.57 -11.57
CA CYS A 19 -4.01 -0.15 -11.43
C CYS A 19 -2.97 0.27 -12.46
N ARG A 20 -3.18 1.44 -13.08
CA ARG A 20 -2.24 2.07 -14.01
C ARG A 20 -2.02 3.52 -13.64
N LEU A 21 -0.78 3.84 -13.32
CA LEU A 21 -0.27 5.21 -13.24
C LEU A 21 0.48 5.49 -14.53
N LYS A 22 0.17 6.58 -15.21
CA LYS A 22 0.83 6.97 -16.45
C LYS A 22 1.33 8.41 -16.36
N ASP A 23 2.64 8.58 -16.55
CA ASP A 23 3.34 9.86 -16.64
C ASP A 23 3.04 10.78 -15.43
N ILE A 24 3.01 10.19 -14.23
CA ILE A 24 2.66 10.91 -13.00
C ILE A 24 3.75 11.91 -12.65
N VAL A 25 3.35 13.17 -12.59
CA VAL A 25 4.18 14.26 -12.07
C VAL A 25 3.54 14.80 -10.79
N LYS A 26 4.34 14.97 -9.75
CA LYS A 26 3.89 15.57 -8.49
C LYS A 26 4.94 16.52 -7.94
N TRP A 27 4.53 17.76 -7.72
CA TRP A 27 5.29 18.75 -6.98
C TRP A 27 4.48 19.34 -5.82
N TYR A 28 5.19 19.89 -4.86
CA TYR A 28 4.64 20.62 -3.73
C TYR A 28 5.21 22.05 -3.72
N PRO A 29 4.42 23.05 -3.33
CA PRO A 29 4.91 24.42 -3.22
C PRO A 29 6.13 24.54 -2.28
N PRO A 30 7.09 25.47 -2.53
CA PRO A 30 7.12 26.36 -3.70
C PRO A 30 7.52 25.65 -5.01
N ASP A 31 8.48 24.70 -5.03
CA ASP A 31 8.98 24.11 -6.31
C ASP A 31 9.58 22.71 -6.07
N ARG A 32 9.08 21.98 -5.08
CA ARG A 32 9.60 20.66 -4.73
C ARG A 32 9.01 19.58 -5.64
N LEU A 33 9.73 19.18 -6.69
CA LEU A 33 9.39 18.03 -7.51
C LEU A 33 9.65 16.74 -6.71
N VAL A 34 8.65 15.85 -6.66
CA VAL A 34 8.68 14.59 -5.88
C VAL A 34 8.53 13.37 -6.76
N LEU A 35 7.69 13.44 -7.79
CA LEU A 35 7.57 12.42 -8.82
C LEU A 35 7.70 13.11 -10.18
N ASP A 36 8.52 12.53 -11.09
CA ASP A 36 8.78 13.05 -12.43
C ASP A 36 8.48 11.96 -13.46
N GLN A 37 7.39 12.11 -14.18
CA GLN A 37 6.92 11.21 -15.25
C GLN A 37 6.92 9.72 -14.83
N PHE A 38 6.55 9.45 -13.57
CA PHE A 38 6.54 8.09 -13.06
C PHE A 38 5.35 7.31 -13.62
N SER A 39 5.65 6.13 -14.18
CA SER A 39 4.63 5.21 -14.69
C SER A 39 4.76 3.84 -14.04
N LEU A 40 3.62 3.24 -13.70
CA LEU A 40 3.53 1.93 -13.06
C LEU A 40 2.21 1.28 -13.44
N GLU A 41 2.27 0.01 -13.82
CA GLU A 41 1.10 -0.84 -13.94
C GLU A 41 1.17 -1.96 -12.90
N ILE A 42 0.05 -2.30 -12.30
CA ILE A 42 -0.09 -3.42 -11.36
C ILE A 42 -1.21 -4.31 -11.86
N GLY A 43 -0.89 -5.56 -12.15
CA GLY A 43 -1.84 -6.60 -12.53
C GLY A 43 -2.62 -7.17 -11.35
N ARG A 44 -3.72 -7.88 -11.63
CA ARG A 44 -4.45 -8.64 -10.61
C ARG A 44 -3.58 -9.76 -10.06
N GLY A 45 -3.50 -9.87 -8.74
CA GLY A 45 -2.67 -10.87 -8.05
C GLY A 45 -1.17 -10.61 -8.12
N GLU A 46 -0.72 -9.56 -8.82
CA GLU A 46 0.69 -9.24 -8.96
C GLU A 46 1.27 -8.67 -7.65
N ARG A 47 2.50 -9.08 -7.35
CA ARG A 47 3.28 -8.61 -6.21
C ARG A 47 4.44 -7.75 -6.68
N VAL A 48 4.30 -6.46 -6.48
CA VAL A 48 5.29 -5.46 -6.89
C VAL A 48 6.00 -4.91 -5.67
N MET A 49 7.32 -4.80 -5.77
CA MET A 49 8.12 -4.10 -4.78
C MET A 49 8.71 -2.83 -5.38
N ILE A 50 8.64 -1.74 -4.64
CA ILE A 50 9.32 -0.49 -4.96
C ILE A 50 10.38 -0.21 -3.91
N ARG A 51 11.64 -0.21 -4.34
CA ARG A 51 12.76 0.25 -3.53
C ARG A 51 12.96 1.74 -3.75
N GLY A 52 13.13 2.50 -2.68
CA GLY A 52 13.45 3.91 -2.78
C GLY A 52 13.90 4.47 -1.43
N ASN A 53 14.91 5.31 -1.42
CA ASN A 53 15.44 5.93 -0.21
C ASN A 53 14.44 6.95 0.39
N ALA A 54 14.72 7.40 1.61
CA ALA A 54 13.95 8.47 2.23
C ALA A 54 13.88 9.70 1.30
N GLY A 55 12.67 10.23 1.12
CA GLY A 55 12.43 11.36 0.22
C GLY A 55 12.32 11.03 -1.27
N SER A 56 12.35 9.76 -1.68
CA SER A 56 12.16 9.33 -3.08
C SER A 56 10.73 9.54 -3.61
N GLY A 57 9.75 9.79 -2.75
CA GLY A 57 8.35 9.99 -3.16
C GLY A 57 7.41 8.82 -2.88
N ARG A 58 7.84 7.76 -2.18
CA ARG A 58 7.01 6.59 -1.84
C ARG A 58 5.69 6.99 -1.18
N THR A 59 5.75 7.78 -0.11
CA THR A 59 4.55 8.24 0.59
C THR A 59 3.64 9.09 -0.30
N THR A 60 4.20 9.83 -1.24
CA THR A 60 3.42 10.57 -2.25
C THR A 60 2.75 9.61 -3.22
N LEU A 61 3.47 8.59 -3.68
CA LEU A 61 2.96 7.58 -4.59
C LEU A 61 1.79 6.80 -3.99
N ILE A 62 1.92 6.32 -2.74
CA ILE A 62 0.83 5.60 -2.08
C ILE A 62 -0.39 6.50 -1.84
N ARG A 63 -0.19 7.78 -1.53
CA ARG A 63 -1.30 8.74 -1.38
C ARG A 63 -2.02 9.02 -2.70
N ILE A 64 -1.31 8.99 -3.84
CA ILE A 64 -1.92 9.10 -5.17
C ILE A 64 -2.71 7.82 -5.47
N LEU A 65 -2.15 6.63 -5.23
CA LEU A 65 -2.84 5.34 -5.40
C LEU A 65 -4.11 5.27 -4.56
N ASP A 66 -4.04 5.65 -3.29
CA ASP A 66 -5.16 5.71 -2.35
C ASP A 66 -6.12 6.90 -2.61
N GLN A 67 -5.89 7.64 -3.69
CA GLN A 67 -6.67 8.80 -4.14
C GLN A 67 -6.82 9.92 -3.09
N LYS A 68 -5.97 9.94 -2.06
CA LYS A 68 -5.94 11.01 -1.05
C LYS A 68 -5.40 12.33 -1.59
N ILE A 69 -4.52 12.24 -2.59
CA ILE A 69 -4.01 13.41 -3.32
C ILE A 69 -4.06 13.15 -4.83
N LYS A 70 -4.26 14.21 -5.60
CA LYS A 70 -4.18 14.13 -7.06
C LYS A 70 -2.76 14.40 -7.54
N PRO A 71 -2.28 13.75 -8.59
CA PRO A 71 -1.07 14.17 -9.29
C PRO A 71 -1.28 15.56 -9.90
N ASN A 72 -0.19 16.27 -10.20
CA ASN A 72 -0.26 17.54 -10.95
C ASN A 72 -0.41 17.27 -12.44
N GLU A 73 0.26 16.23 -12.95
CA GLU A 73 0.15 15.75 -14.34
C GLU A 73 0.08 14.23 -14.36
N GLY A 74 -0.32 13.69 -15.51
CA GLY A 74 -0.48 12.26 -15.69
C GLY A 74 -1.86 11.75 -15.26
N THR A 75 -2.06 10.46 -15.34
CA THR A 75 -3.35 9.80 -15.06
C THR A 75 -3.20 8.60 -14.15
N LEU A 76 -4.18 8.42 -13.26
CA LEU A 76 -4.37 7.22 -12.45
C LEU A 76 -5.66 6.54 -12.87
N LEU A 77 -5.57 5.26 -13.23
CA LEU A 77 -6.71 4.39 -13.44
C LEU A 77 -6.59 3.21 -12.47
N CYS A 78 -7.59 3.01 -11.61
CA CYS A 78 -7.72 1.83 -10.77
C CYS A 78 -9.09 1.19 -10.97
N ARG A 79 -9.11 -0.14 -11.18
CA ARG A 79 -10.30 -0.94 -11.45
C ARG A 79 -10.70 -1.82 -10.27
N GLY A 80 -10.26 -1.47 -9.07
CA GLY A 80 -10.52 -2.21 -7.85
C GLY A 80 -10.33 -1.35 -6.61
N SER A 81 -10.63 -1.95 -5.46
CA SER A 81 -10.46 -1.33 -4.15
C SER A 81 -9.02 -1.41 -3.68
N ILE A 82 -8.55 -0.37 -3.01
CA ILE A 82 -7.19 -0.29 -2.47
C ILE A 82 -7.26 -0.10 -0.97
N ALA A 83 -6.46 -0.87 -0.23
CA ALA A 83 -6.17 -0.59 1.16
C ALA A 83 -4.70 -0.18 1.29
N ALA A 84 -4.48 1.03 1.80
CA ALA A 84 -3.14 1.58 1.98
C ALA A 84 -2.68 1.44 3.43
N ILE A 85 -1.46 0.92 3.62
CA ILE A 85 -0.76 0.87 4.90
C ILE A 85 0.33 1.92 4.87
N TYR A 86 0.25 2.88 5.80
CA TYR A 86 1.21 3.97 5.93
C TYR A 86 2.23 3.68 7.04
N GLU A 87 3.38 4.34 6.98
CA GLU A 87 4.44 4.26 8.00
C GLU A 87 3.91 4.47 9.42
N THR A 88 3.02 5.44 9.58
CA THR A 88 2.39 5.73 10.86
C THR A 88 0.93 5.33 10.85
N THR A 89 0.59 4.27 11.57
CA THR A 89 -0.79 3.93 11.90
C THR A 89 -1.14 4.57 13.23
N GLY A 90 -2.11 5.49 13.23
CA GLY A 90 -2.62 6.09 14.44
C GLY A 90 -3.25 5.04 15.36
N ILE A 91 -2.89 5.06 16.63
CA ILE A 91 -3.50 4.21 17.66
C ILE A 91 -4.56 5.02 18.37
N LEU A 92 -5.75 4.47 18.47
CA LEU A 92 -6.84 5.07 19.22
C LEU A 92 -6.74 4.66 20.70
N GLU A 93 -6.62 5.69 21.54
CA GLU A 93 -6.61 5.52 22.99
C GLU A 93 -7.85 4.74 23.46
N SER A 94 -7.70 3.97 24.51
CA SER A 94 -8.75 3.15 25.14
C SER A 94 -9.30 1.97 24.31
N MET A 95 -8.93 1.82 23.05
CA MET A 95 -9.35 0.67 22.22
C MET A 95 -8.34 -0.47 22.32
N THR A 96 -8.84 -1.69 22.39
CA THR A 96 -8.02 -2.91 22.30
C THR A 96 -7.51 -3.11 20.88
N LEU A 97 -6.44 -3.91 20.72
CA LEU A 97 -5.90 -4.30 19.41
C LEU A 97 -7.01 -4.85 18.48
N ARG A 98 -7.85 -5.74 19.00
CA ARG A 98 -8.98 -6.31 18.24
C ARG A 98 -9.98 -5.23 17.80
N GLU A 99 -10.32 -4.30 18.68
CA GLU A 99 -11.24 -3.19 18.35
C GLU A 99 -10.67 -2.30 17.27
N GLN A 100 -9.37 -2.00 17.32
CA GLN A 100 -8.70 -1.20 16.28
C GLN A 100 -8.68 -1.91 14.93
N ILE A 101 -8.39 -3.22 14.90
CA ILE A 101 -8.45 -4.02 13.67
C ILE A 101 -9.87 -4.03 13.07
N ALA A 102 -10.91 -4.04 13.91
CA ALA A 102 -12.30 -4.07 13.49
C ALA A 102 -12.81 -2.74 12.89
N LEU A 103 -12.13 -1.61 13.12
CA LEU A 103 -12.59 -0.27 12.74
C LEU A 103 -13.04 -0.12 11.27
N PRO A 104 -12.32 -0.64 10.27
CA PRO A 104 -12.75 -0.49 8.87
C PRO A 104 -14.12 -1.12 8.61
N LEU A 105 -14.42 -2.26 9.22
CA LEU A 105 -15.71 -2.92 9.06
C LEU A 105 -16.84 -2.12 9.72
N LEU A 106 -16.57 -1.52 10.87
CA LEU A 106 -17.53 -0.59 11.52
C LEU A 106 -17.82 0.61 10.60
N CYS A 107 -16.80 1.16 9.96
CA CYS A 107 -16.98 2.26 9.00
C CYS A 107 -17.77 1.82 7.74
N GLN A 108 -17.72 0.55 7.38
CA GLN A 108 -18.50 -0.05 6.29
C GLN A 108 -19.93 -0.40 6.68
N GLY A 109 -20.32 -0.17 7.96
CA GLY A 109 -21.68 -0.40 8.44
C GLY A 109 -21.94 -1.79 9.04
N TYR A 110 -20.91 -2.61 9.25
CA TYR A 110 -21.07 -3.86 10.01
C TYR A 110 -21.46 -3.57 11.45
N SER A 111 -22.24 -4.46 12.05
CA SER A 111 -22.50 -4.38 13.49
C SER A 111 -21.20 -4.58 14.29
N ARG A 112 -21.16 -4.01 15.51
CA ARG A 112 -19.98 -4.17 16.38
C ARG A 112 -19.63 -5.65 16.60
N ARG A 113 -20.62 -6.51 16.77
CA ARG A 113 -20.41 -7.93 16.98
C ARG A 113 -19.74 -8.57 15.78
N GLU A 114 -20.30 -8.39 14.58
CA GLU A 114 -19.73 -8.96 13.34
C GLU A 114 -18.32 -8.46 13.09
N ALA A 115 -18.07 -7.15 13.20
CA ALA A 115 -16.75 -6.57 13.01
C ALA A 115 -15.71 -7.14 14.00
N MET A 116 -16.11 -7.31 15.26
CA MET A 116 -15.25 -7.92 16.29
C MET A 116 -15.00 -9.41 16.02
N ASP A 117 -16.01 -10.15 15.57
CA ASP A 117 -15.85 -11.57 15.24
C ASP A 117 -14.89 -11.76 14.07
N HIS A 118 -15.00 -10.98 13.00
CA HIS A 118 -14.07 -10.99 11.87
C HIS A 118 -12.62 -10.65 12.31
N ALA A 119 -12.44 -9.64 13.17
CA ALA A 119 -11.12 -9.30 13.68
C ALA A 119 -10.50 -10.44 14.50
N LEU A 120 -11.30 -11.11 15.35
CA LEU A 120 -10.83 -12.26 16.12
C LEU A 120 -10.50 -13.47 15.24
N GLU A 121 -11.34 -13.76 14.24
CA GLU A 121 -11.09 -14.85 13.29
C GLU A 121 -9.77 -14.62 12.53
N TRP A 122 -9.53 -13.39 12.09
CA TRP A 122 -8.26 -13.05 11.45
C TRP A 122 -7.07 -13.23 12.40
N LEU A 123 -7.15 -12.73 13.65
CA LEU A 123 -6.09 -12.92 14.65
C LEU A 123 -5.82 -14.40 14.94
N LYS A 124 -6.85 -15.23 15.06
CA LYS A 124 -6.72 -16.67 15.21
C LYS A 124 -6.03 -17.32 14.01
N LYS A 125 -6.42 -16.93 12.79
CA LYS A 125 -5.83 -17.45 11.55
C LYS A 125 -4.32 -17.23 11.49
N ILE A 126 -3.83 -16.11 12.02
CA ILE A 126 -2.39 -15.79 12.04
C ILE A 126 -1.70 -16.21 13.34
N GLY A 127 -2.42 -16.78 14.33
CA GLY A 127 -1.90 -17.23 15.61
C GLY A 127 -1.50 -16.10 16.57
N GLU A 128 -2.25 -14.99 16.53
CA GLU A 128 -1.99 -13.80 17.36
C GLU A 128 -3.21 -13.42 18.25
N GLU A 129 -4.13 -14.35 18.47
CA GLU A 129 -5.34 -14.13 19.25
C GLU A 129 -5.08 -13.71 20.70
N ILE A 130 -3.94 -14.11 21.27
CA ILE A 130 -3.55 -13.75 22.64
C ILE A 130 -3.38 -12.21 22.79
N ARG A 131 -3.16 -11.50 21.70
CA ARG A 131 -2.99 -10.05 21.68
C ARG A 131 -4.29 -9.27 21.57
N GLU A 132 -5.43 -9.93 21.42
CA GLU A 132 -6.71 -9.27 21.15
C GLU A 132 -7.07 -8.19 22.19
N TYR A 133 -6.65 -8.37 23.44
CA TYR A 133 -6.92 -7.46 24.56
C TYR A 133 -5.82 -6.44 24.82
N HIS A 134 -4.72 -6.39 24.03
CA HIS A 134 -3.72 -5.36 24.22
C HIS A 134 -4.33 -3.97 24.01
N LYS A 135 -4.11 -3.09 24.97
CA LYS A 135 -4.50 -1.67 24.92
C LYS A 135 -3.26 -0.80 24.75
N GLU A 136 -3.47 0.51 24.61
CA GLU A 136 -2.45 1.50 24.33
C GLU A 136 -1.18 1.36 25.17
N ASP A 137 -1.31 1.11 26.47
CA ASP A 137 -0.21 0.91 27.42
C ASP A 137 0.68 -0.32 27.11
N ARG A 138 0.16 -1.26 26.31
CA ARG A 138 0.83 -2.50 25.90
C ARG A 138 1.02 -2.63 24.41
N ILE A 139 0.57 -1.68 23.60
CA ILE A 139 0.70 -1.72 22.14
C ILE A 139 2.15 -1.46 21.77
N THR A 140 2.81 -2.50 21.28
CA THR A 140 4.18 -2.49 20.78
C THR A 140 4.23 -2.00 19.32
N ALA A 141 5.44 -1.80 18.77
CA ALA A 141 5.61 -1.55 17.33
C ALA A 141 5.06 -2.72 16.50
N TYR A 142 5.25 -3.95 16.96
CA TYR A 142 4.69 -5.14 16.32
C TYR A 142 3.15 -5.13 16.30
N ASP A 143 2.51 -4.76 17.41
CA ASP A 143 1.06 -4.64 17.47
C ASP A 143 0.53 -3.57 16.52
N ARG A 144 1.26 -2.43 16.35
CA ARG A 144 0.90 -1.40 15.36
C ARG A 144 0.94 -1.94 13.93
N ALA A 145 1.97 -2.71 13.60
CA ALA A 145 2.06 -3.35 12.29
C ALA A 145 0.94 -4.38 12.08
N LEU A 146 0.60 -5.17 13.11
CA LEU A 146 -0.54 -6.09 13.07
C LEU A 146 -1.86 -5.34 12.84
N ILE A 147 -2.11 -4.26 13.57
CA ILE A 147 -3.31 -3.42 13.39
C ILE A 147 -3.38 -2.93 11.94
N ALA A 148 -2.29 -2.37 11.41
CA ALA A 148 -2.25 -1.84 10.06
C ALA A 148 -2.55 -2.91 9.00
N VAL A 149 -1.93 -4.09 9.10
CA VAL A 149 -2.18 -5.21 8.18
C VAL A 149 -3.61 -5.74 8.35
N GLY A 150 -4.07 -5.92 9.60
CA GLY A 150 -5.42 -6.40 9.88
C GLY A 150 -6.50 -5.47 9.33
N GLN A 151 -6.34 -4.17 9.54
CA GLN A 151 -7.23 -3.15 8.97
C GLN A 151 -7.28 -3.20 7.44
N ALA A 152 -6.12 -3.38 6.78
CA ALA A 152 -6.07 -3.49 5.34
C ALA A 152 -6.75 -4.79 4.85
N VAL A 153 -6.47 -5.92 5.48
CA VAL A 153 -7.01 -7.24 5.10
C VAL A 153 -8.52 -7.30 5.27
N LEU A 154 -9.06 -6.78 6.38
CA LEU A 154 -10.49 -6.83 6.67
C LEU A 154 -11.33 -5.96 5.72
N GLN A 155 -10.74 -4.99 5.05
CA GLN A 155 -11.41 -4.24 3.97
C GLN A 155 -11.63 -5.10 2.72
N ASN A 156 -11.03 -6.28 2.64
CA ASN A 156 -11.05 -7.17 1.48
C ASN A 156 -10.72 -6.46 0.15
N PRO A 157 -9.57 -5.75 0.06
CA PRO A 157 -9.22 -4.97 -1.11
C PRO A 157 -8.72 -5.85 -2.26
N ASP A 158 -8.77 -5.30 -3.48
CA ASP A 158 -8.11 -5.90 -4.65
C ASP A 158 -6.58 -5.66 -4.64
N LEU A 159 -6.13 -4.57 -4.01
CA LEU A 159 -4.72 -4.20 -3.84
C LEU A 159 -4.43 -3.79 -2.40
N ILE A 160 -3.43 -4.42 -1.78
CA ILE A 160 -2.80 -3.90 -0.55
C ILE A 160 -1.54 -3.14 -0.96
N ALA A 161 -1.50 -1.83 -0.64
CA ALA A 161 -0.32 -1.00 -0.87
C ALA A 161 0.28 -0.58 0.48
N ALA A 162 1.56 -0.91 0.72
CA ALA A 162 2.22 -0.69 2.00
C ALA A 162 3.50 0.14 1.84
N ASP A 163 3.65 1.20 2.65
CA ASP A 163 4.82 2.07 2.68
C ASP A 163 5.51 2.01 4.04
N THR A 164 6.71 1.45 4.08
CA THR A 164 7.71 1.57 5.17
C THR A 164 7.17 1.39 6.60
N PHE A 165 6.13 0.58 6.78
CA PHE A 165 5.40 0.44 8.05
C PHE A 165 6.08 -0.48 9.09
N MET A 166 7.29 -0.97 8.79
CA MET A 166 8.03 -1.94 9.62
C MET A 166 9.37 -1.40 10.14
N THR A 167 9.61 -0.10 10.07
CA THR A 167 10.91 0.51 10.45
C THR A 167 11.32 0.24 11.88
N ASP A 168 10.36 0.23 12.80
CA ASP A 168 10.62 0.05 14.24
C ASP A 168 10.65 -1.42 14.67
N LEU A 169 10.54 -2.36 13.73
CA LEU A 169 10.52 -3.79 14.01
C LEU A 169 11.92 -4.38 13.92
N ASN A 170 12.23 -5.32 14.81
CA ASN A 170 13.41 -6.15 14.65
C ASN A 170 13.24 -7.15 13.49
N ARG A 171 14.35 -7.81 13.07
CA ARG A 171 14.33 -8.72 11.90
C ARG A 171 13.34 -9.88 12.03
N ALA A 172 13.16 -10.44 13.22
CA ALA A 172 12.24 -11.55 13.44
C ALA A 172 10.77 -11.09 13.34
N GLU A 173 10.47 -9.94 13.91
CA GLU A 173 9.15 -9.29 13.80
C GLU A 173 8.84 -8.90 12.36
N GLN A 174 9.78 -8.31 11.63
CA GLN A 174 9.63 -8.01 10.20
C GLN A 174 9.31 -9.27 9.40
N ALA A 175 10.09 -10.35 9.59
CA ALA A 175 9.86 -11.61 8.90
C ALA A 175 8.46 -12.19 9.20
N ARG A 176 7.98 -12.05 10.45
CA ARG A 176 6.65 -12.50 10.84
C ARG A 176 5.56 -11.67 10.16
N ILE A 177 5.67 -10.34 10.16
CA ILE A 177 4.70 -9.44 9.50
C ILE A 177 4.69 -9.66 7.98
N LEU A 178 5.86 -9.83 7.36
CA LEU A 178 5.95 -10.13 5.93
C LEU A 178 5.27 -11.45 5.57
N LYS A 179 5.42 -12.48 6.42
CA LYS A 179 4.72 -13.75 6.23
C LYS A 179 3.20 -13.57 6.33
N ILE A 180 2.72 -12.77 7.28
CA ILE A 180 1.28 -12.46 7.42
C ILE A 180 0.78 -11.70 6.18
N LEU A 181 1.54 -10.72 5.69
CA LEU A 181 1.21 -9.95 4.49
C LEU A 181 1.22 -10.85 3.24
N ASP A 182 2.19 -11.76 3.13
CA ASP A 182 2.26 -12.74 2.04
C ASP A 182 1.02 -13.63 2.00
N GLU A 183 0.66 -14.24 3.14
CA GLU A 183 -0.56 -15.05 3.26
C GLU A 183 -1.81 -14.25 2.91
N ALA A 184 -1.89 -12.98 3.34
CA ALA A 184 -3.01 -12.10 3.06
C ALA A 184 -3.10 -11.68 1.59
N SER A 185 -1.99 -11.75 0.85
CA SER A 185 -1.90 -11.31 -0.55
C SER A 185 -2.00 -12.44 -1.57
N LYS A 186 -2.31 -13.68 -1.16
CA LYS A 186 -2.37 -14.83 -2.08
C LYS A 186 -3.36 -14.67 -3.22
N ASP A 187 -4.50 -14.04 -2.94
CA ASP A 187 -5.60 -13.89 -3.89
C ASP A 187 -5.81 -12.43 -4.32
N ARG A 188 -4.82 -11.55 -4.10
CA ARG A 188 -4.90 -10.13 -4.41
C ARG A 188 -3.54 -9.53 -4.77
N ALA A 189 -3.56 -8.38 -5.43
CA ALA A 189 -2.34 -7.66 -5.71
C ALA A 189 -1.71 -7.08 -4.42
N CYS A 190 -0.38 -6.96 -4.41
CA CYS A 190 0.36 -6.36 -3.32
C CYS A 190 1.45 -5.44 -3.85
N LEU A 191 1.50 -4.21 -3.35
CA LEU A 191 2.56 -3.26 -3.57
C LEU A 191 3.27 -2.98 -2.25
N LEU A 192 4.52 -3.42 -2.12
CA LEU A 192 5.34 -3.13 -0.95
C LEU A 192 6.41 -2.10 -1.31
N MET A 193 6.50 -1.04 -0.53
CA MET A 193 7.52 -0.01 -0.68
C MET A 193 8.43 0.03 0.54
N ALA A 194 9.74 0.00 0.33
CA ALA A 194 10.74 -0.01 1.39
C ALA A 194 12.05 0.64 0.94
N ASP A 195 12.90 1.03 1.92
CA ASP A 195 14.26 1.52 1.64
C ASP A 195 15.14 0.39 1.12
N GLU A 196 15.03 -0.76 1.75
CA GLU A 196 15.74 -1.99 1.40
C GLU A 196 14.74 -3.11 1.10
N ILE A 197 15.14 -4.03 0.25
CA ILE A 197 14.33 -5.20 -0.07
C ILE A 197 14.32 -6.13 1.14
N PRO A 198 13.18 -6.33 1.82
CA PRO A 198 13.13 -7.25 2.94
C PRO A 198 13.32 -8.69 2.46
N CYS A 199 14.20 -9.42 3.14
CA CYS A 199 14.44 -10.82 2.82
C CYS A 199 13.17 -11.66 3.00
N GLY A 200 12.85 -12.48 1.99
CA GLY A 200 11.82 -13.51 2.09
C GLY A 200 10.40 -13.07 1.71
N PHE A 201 10.17 -11.84 1.29
CA PHE A 201 8.88 -11.47 0.68
C PHE A 201 8.90 -11.82 -0.82
N PRO A 202 8.03 -12.73 -1.30
CA PRO A 202 7.97 -13.07 -2.71
C PRO A 202 7.40 -11.90 -3.50
N CYS A 203 8.10 -11.49 -4.56
CA CYS A 203 7.62 -10.46 -5.48
C CYS A 203 7.90 -10.88 -6.92
N ASP A 204 7.00 -10.49 -7.83
CA ASP A 204 7.12 -10.79 -9.27
C ASP A 204 8.10 -9.82 -9.94
N ARG A 205 8.17 -8.57 -9.45
CA ARG A 205 9.13 -7.58 -9.92
C ARG A 205 9.45 -6.52 -8.87
N ILE A 206 10.65 -5.94 -9.06
CA ILE A 206 11.20 -4.89 -8.22
C ILE A 206 11.47 -3.67 -9.08
N LEU A 207 11.03 -2.51 -8.61
CA LEU A 207 11.26 -1.22 -9.25
C LEU A 207 12.07 -0.32 -8.33
N GLU A 208 12.83 0.61 -8.91
CA GLU A 208 13.49 1.67 -8.15
C GLU A 208 12.73 2.99 -8.30
N LEU A 209 12.36 3.58 -7.18
CA LEU A 209 11.84 4.95 -7.13
C LEU A 209 12.98 5.87 -6.70
N ARG A 210 13.48 6.66 -7.65
CA ARG A 210 14.57 7.61 -7.42
C ARG A 210 14.01 9.00 -7.17
N LYS A 211 14.66 9.75 -6.28
CA LYS A 211 14.35 11.17 -6.15
C LYS A 211 14.62 11.84 -7.51
N PRO A 212 13.68 12.64 -8.03
CA PRO A 212 13.92 13.42 -9.23
C PRO A 212 15.18 14.26 -9.05
N MET A 213 16.03 14.34 -10.09
CA MET A 213 17.10 15.35 -10.11
C MET A 213 16.43 16.74 -10.09
N ASP A 214 17.00 17.69 -9.34
CA ASP A 214 16.51 19.07 -9.30
C ASP A 214 16.45 19.62 -10.73
N ARG A 215 15.32 19.47 -11.39
CA ARG A 215 14.97 20.24 -12.56
C ARG A 215 14.49 21.58 -12.05
N GLN A 216 15.21 22.65 -12.35
CA GLN A 216 14.62 23.98 -12.22
C GLN A 216 13.33 23.99 -13.07
N PRO A 217 12.18 24.45 -12.52
CA PRO A 217 10.99 24.59 -13.33
C PRO A 217 11.35 25.45 -14.55
N ALA A 218 10.94 25.01 -15.74
CA ALA A 218 11.11 25.82 -16.93
C ALA A 218 10.44 27.17 -16.69
N ASP A 219 11.14 28.27 -17.01
CA ASP A 219 10.82 29.67 -16.75
C ASP A 219 9.48 30.20 -17.31
N ASN A 220 8.49 29.33 -17.52
CA ASN A 220 7.24 29.67 -18.22
C ASN A 220 5.94 29.36 -17.43
N MET A 221 5.93 29.41 -16.12
CA MET A 221 4.64 29.46 -15.39
C MET A 221 4.43 30.85 -14.80
N SER A 222 3.84 31.74 -15.62
CA SER A 222 3.20 32.95 -15.12
C SER A 222 1.99 32.56 -14.27
N TRP A 223 2.06 32.81 -13.00
CA TRP A 223 0.94 32.69 -12.06
C TRP A 223 -0.02 33.84 -12.34
N THR A 224 -1.16 33.57 -12.95
CA THR A 224 -2.34 34.46 -12.99
C THR A 224 -3.42 33.88 -12.11
#